data_4cc21d680982affe37354789c82282ee
#
_entry.id   4cc21d680982affe37354789c82282ee
#
_cell.length_a   1.000
_cell.length_b   1.000
_cell.length_c   1.000
_cell.angle_alpha   90.00
_cell.angle_beta   90.00
_cell.angle_gamma   90.00
#
_symmetry.space_group_name_H-M   'P 1'
#
loop_
_entity.id
_entity.type
_entity.pdbx_description
1 polymer ?
#
loop_
_entity_poly.entity_id
_entity_poly.type
_entity_poly.pdbx_seq_one_letter_code
_entity_poly.pdbx_strand_id
1 'polypeptide(L)'
;FPIHIKLDTGMHRLGFQENNLPELIKTLQGNEAVKVKSILSHMATSDDLAHKEFAISQIELFEKLSSQLMAELKIKPIRHILNTSGISNYPEAQYDMVRLGIGLYGVSNDDEEQKYLENVGTLKSVISQIRTIEKGESVGYGRRFMAERQTKVATIPIGYADGISRHLGNGVGYVIINQKKAIILGSVCMDMLMVDVTDIECKEGNTVIIFGERPTVSEIAKLLQTIPYEILTSISQRVKRIFYRE
;
A
#
# COMPACT_ATOMS: atom_id res chain seq x y z
N PHE A 1 4.30 -19.17 -27.29
CA PHE A 1 4.10 -18.75 -25.90
C PHE A 1 3.64 -17.29 -25.83
N PRO A 2 2.59 -16.93 -25.03
CA PRO A 2 2.16 -15.53 -24.90
C PRO A 2 3.17 -14.72 -24.08
N ILE A 3 3.53 -13.52 -24.58
CA ILE A 3 4.44 -12.60 -23.91
C ILE A 3 3.84 -11.20 -23.81
N HIS A 4 4.35 -10.43 -22.86
CA HIS A 4 4.06 -9.02 -22.66
C HIS A 4 5.36 -8.23 -22.77
N ILE A 5 5.39 -7.22 -23.66
CA ILE A 5 6.57 -6.37 -23.87
C ILE A 5 6.45 -5.15 -22.96
N LYS A 6 7.44 -4.95 -22.10
CA LYS A 6 7.51 -3.75 -21.29
C LYS A 6 8.49 -2.75 -21.91
N LEU A 7 8.03 -1.51 -22.10
CA LEU A 7 8.83 -0.38 -22.53
C LEU A 7 9.21 0.46 -21.31
N ASP A 8 10.46 0.88 -21.24
CA ASP A 8 10.90 1.86 -20.26
C ASP A 8 10.75 3.27 -20.84
N THR A 9 9.79 4.00 -20.30
CA THR A 9 9.47 5.36 -20.71
C THR A 9 9.92 6.42 -19.70
N GLY A 10 10.83 6.07 -18.77
CA GLY A 10 11.37 7.00 -17.80
C GLY A 10 11.35 6.55 -16.36
N MET A 11 10.78 5.37 -16.04
CA MET A 11 10.85 4.82 -14.69
C MET A 11 12.20 4.16 -14.38
N HIS A 12 12.92 3.72 -15.41
CA HIS A 12 14.28 3.12 -15.34
C HIS A 12 14.41 1.94 -14.36
N ARG A 13 13.33 1.16 -14.24
CA ARG A 13 13.31 -0.04 -13.38
C ARG A 13 13.41 -1.33 -14.19
N LEU A 14 12.61 -1.47 -15.23
CA LEU A 14 12.58 -2.60 -16.16
C LEU A 14 12.00 -2.14 -17.49
N GLY A 15 12.36 -2.80 -18.58
CA GLY A 15 11.78 -2.59 -19.91
C GLY A 15 12.81 -2.27 -20.98
N PHE A 16 12.38 -2.34 -22.24
CA PHE A 16 13.17 -1.96 -23.40
C PHE A 16 13.12 -0.44 -23.59
N GLN A 17 14.27 0.17 -23.78
CA GLN A 17 14.40 1.58 -24.12
C GLN A 17 14.33 1.76 -25.64
N GLU A 18 14.23 3.00 -26.12
CA GLU A 18 14.13 3.33 -27.54
C GLU A 18 15.27 2.72 -28.36
N ASN A 19 16.51 2.76 -27.85
CA ASN A 19 17.67 2.19 -28.52
C ASN A 19 17.66 0.66 -28.61
N ASN A 20 16.85 -0.04 -27.83
CA ASN A 20 16.70 -1.50 -27.89
C ASN A 20 15.67 -1.96 -28.93
N LEU A 21 14.82 -1.05 -29.45
CA LEU A 21 13.72 -1.44 -30.37
C LEU A 21 14.20 -2.13 -31.63
N PRO A 22 15.25 -1.70 -32.32
CA PRO A 22 15.67 -2.37 -33.55
C PRO A 22 16.03 -3.84 -33.34
N GLU A 23 16.71 -4.16 -32.26
CA GLU A 23 17.07 -5.56 -31.91
C GLU A 23 15.85 -6.35 -31.47
N LEU A 24 14.96 -5.75 -30.67
CA LEU A 24 13.69 -6.37 -30.25
C LEU A 24 12.82 -6.72 -31.46
N ILE A 25 12.67 -5.79 -32.40
CA ILE A 25 11.89 -6.01 -33.63
C ILE A 25 12.50 -7.17 -34.43
N LYS A 26 13.83 -7.13 -34.65
CA LYS A 26 14.53 -8.21 -35.37
C LYS A 26 14.34 -9.58 -34.71
N THR A 27 14.35 -9.63 -33.38
CA THR A 27 14.19 -10.88 -32.60
C THR A 27 12.78 -11.44 -32.69
N LEU A 28 11.77 -10.56 -32.76
CA LEU A 28 10.36 -10.94 -32.81
C LEU A 28 9.84 -11.17 -34.22
N GLN A 29 10.47 -10.55 -35.24
CA GLN A 29 10.03 -10.64 -36.61
C GLN A 29 10.17 -12.09 -37.14
N GLY A 30 9.06 -12.68 -37.54
CA GLY A 30 9.02 -14.09 -38.01
C GLY A 30 9.18 -15.14 -36.90
N ASN A 31 9.22 -14.75 -35.63
CA ASN A 31 9.30 -15.69 -34.53
C ASN A 31 7.93 -16.22 -34.12
N GLU A 32 7.59 -17.42 -34.56
CA GLU A 32 6.31 -18.08 -34.26
C GLU A 32 6.25 -18.71 -32.85
N ALA A 33 7.39 -18.82 -32.16
CA ALA A 33 7.44 -19.40 -30.80
C ALA A 33 6.79 -18.51 -29.74
N VAL A 34 6.66 -17.21 -30.03
CA VAL A 34 6.09 -16.23 -29.09
C VAL A 34 4.96 -15.45 -29.76
N LYS A 35 3.95 -15.06 -28.95
CA LYS A 35 2.84 -14.21 -29.37
C LYS A 35 2.75 -13.00 -28.44
N VAL A 36 3.01 -11.82 -28.96
CA VAL A 36 2.87 -10.57 -28.20
C VAL A 36 1.40 -10.32 -27.85
N LYS A 37 1.05 -10.36 -26.58
CA LYS A 37 -0.30 -10.14 -26.06
C LYS A 37 -0.54 -8.69 -25.66
N SER A 38 0.47 -8.05 -25.04
CA SER A 38 0.39 -6.64 -24.73
C SER A 38 1.74 -5.94 -24.84
N ILE A 39 1.66 -4.63 -24.99
CA ILE A 39 2.78 -3.69 -24.82
C ILE A 39 2.40 -2.79 -23.65
N LEU A 40 3.31 -2.62 -22.70
CA LEU A 40 3.04 -1.84 -21.50
C LEU A 40 4.20 -0.94 -21.09
N SER A 41 3.88 0.08 -20.32
CA SER A 41 4.84 0.82 -19.52
C SER A 41 4.29 1.07 -18.11
N HIS A 42 4.97 1.88 -17.30
CA HIS A 42 4.52 2.25 -15.96
C HIS A 42 4.90 3.69 -15.67
N MET A 43 3.92 4.46 -15.21
CA MET A 43 4.12 5.86 -14.86
C MET A 43 4.85 5.98 -13.52
N ALA A 44 5.82 6.85 -13.45
CA ALA A 44 6.62 7.09 -12.24
C ALA A 44 6.00 8.15 -11.32
N THR A 45 5.24 9.10 -11.87
CA THR A 45 4.75 10.30 -11.18
C THR A 45 3.26 10.55 -11.43
N SER A 46 2.48 9.48 -11.62
CA SER A 46 1.05 9.62 -11.92
C SER A 46 0.23 10.21 -10.76
N ASP A 47 0.73 10.14 -9.54
CA ASP A 47 0.12 10.62 -8.30
C ASP A 47 0.67 11.99 -7.83
N ASP A 48 1.62 12.56 -8.56
CA ASP A 48 2.22 13.86 -8.23
C ASP A 48 2.08 14.85 -9.40
N LEU A 49 1.10 15.73 -9.29
CA LEU A 49 0.82 16.74 -10.32
C LEU A 49 1.94 17.79 -10.48
N ALA A 50 2.86 17.92 -9.50
CA ALA A 50 4.04 18.77 -9.67
C ALA A 50 4.97 18.25 -10.78
N HIS A 51 4.90 16.98 -11.11
CA HIS A 51 5.64 16.32 -12.17
C HIS A 51 4.80 16.00 -13.42
N LYS A 52 3.74 16.78 -13.67
CA LYS A 52 2.79 16.53 -14.78
C LYS A 52 3.48 16.50 -16.15
N GLU A 53 4.42 17.40 -16.41
CA GLU A 53 5.15 17.44 -17.69
C GLU A 53 5.94 16.14 -17.93
N PHE A 54 6.56 15.62 -16.90
CA PHE A 54 7.26 14.34 -16.99
C PHE A 54 6.30 13.18 -17.22
N ALA A 55 5.15 13.14 -16.55
CA ALA A 55 4.12 12.14 -16.76
C ALA A 55 3.60 12.16 -18.21
N ILE A 56 3.37 13.35 -18.79
CA ILE A 56 2.99 13.52 -20.19
C ILE A 56 4.07 13.00 -21.11
N SER A 57 5.35 13.34 -20.88
CA SER A 57 6.46 12.84 -21.69
C SER A 57 6.59 11.31 -21.67
N GLN A 58 6.27 10.65 -20.54
CA GLN A 58 6.20 9.19 -20.46
C GLN A 58 5.09 8.61 -21.36
N ILE A 59 3.93 9.27 -21.40
CA ILE A 59 2.79 8.86 -22.23
C ILE A 59 3.13 9.03 -23.71
N GLU A 60 3.69 10.17 -24.11
CA GLU A 60 4.10 10.46 -25.49
C GLU A 60 5.15 9.47 -25.97
N LEU A 61 6.17 9.19 -25.14
CA LEU A 61 7.18 8.20 -25.46
C LEU A 61 6.59 6.80 -25.58
N PHE A 62 5.64 6.42 -24.69
CA PHE A 62 4.94 5.16 -24.81
C PHE A 62 4.14 5.04 -26.10
N GLU A 63 3.41 6.09 -26.48
CA GLU A 63 2.68 6.15 -27.74
C GLU A 63 3.60 5.93 -28.94
N LYS A 64 4.72 6.70 -28.98
CA LYS A 64 5.73 6.61 -30.06
C LYS A 64 6.27 5.19 -30.18
N LEU A 65 6.82 4.64 -29.10
CA LEU A 65 7.51 3.34 -29.15
C LEU A 65 6.55 2.16 -29.37
N SER A 66 5.36 2.20 -28.76
CA SER A 66 4.36 1.14 -28.95
C SER A 66 3.80 1.14 -30.37
N SER A 67 3.52 2.31 -30.93
CA SER A 67 3.06 2.44 -32.30
C SER A 67 4.11 1.99 -33.33
N GLN A 68 5.39 2.29 -33.11
CA GLN A 68 6.47 1.78 -33.91
C GLN A 68 6.54 0.25 -33.89
N LEU A 69 6.50 -0.38 -32.69
CA LEU A 69 6.53 -1.84 -32.58
C LEU A 69 5.33 -2.49 -33.27
N MET A 70 4.14 -1.91 -33.13
CA MET A 70 2.93 -2.43 -33.78
C MET A 70 3.02 -2.37 -35.30
N ALA A 71 3.54 -1.28 -35.85
CA ALA A 71 3.70 -1.09 -37.30
C ALA A 71 4.72 -2.07 -37.90
N GLU A 72 5.91 -2.14 -37.28
CA GLU A 72 7.02 -2.98 -37.79
C GLU A 72 6.72 -4.48 -37.69
N LEU A 73 6.07 -4.91 -36.61
CA LEU A 73 5.71 -6.31 -36.39
C LEU A 73 4.36 -6.68 -37.00
N LYS A 74 3.59 -5.72 -37.51
CA LYS A 74 2.22 -5.87 -38.07
C LYS A 74 1.27 -6.56 -37.10
N ILE A 75 1.32 -6.16 -35.81
CA ILE A 75 0.53 -6.74 -34.71
C ILE A 75 -0.42 -5.71 -34.10
N LYS A 76 -1.45 -6.18 -33.39
CA LYS A 76 -2.38 -5.35 -32.60
C LYS A 76 -2.50 -5.92 -31.19
N PRO A 77 -1.49 -5.75 -30.34
CA PRO A 77 -1.54 -6.17 -28.92
C PRO A 77 -2.32 -5.16 -28.09
N ILE A 78 -2.76 -5.58 -26.90
CA ILE A 78 -3.33 -4.68 -25.88
C ILE A 78 -2.25 -3.69 -25.40
N ARG A 79 -2.56 -2.39 -25.40
CA ARG A 79 -1.67 -1.36 -24.86
C ARG A 79 -2.15 -0.88 -23.50
N HIS A 80 -1.24 -0.67 -22.54
CA HIS A 80 -1.59 -0.14 -21.23
C HIS A 80 -0.40 0.50 -20.53
N ILE A 81 -0.64 1.65 -19.86
CA ILE A 81 0.38 2.39 -19.12
C ILE A 81 -0.09 2.77 -17.72
N LEU A 82 -1.40 3.06 -17.54
CA LEU A 82 -1.93 3.65 -16.32
C LEU A 82 -1.97 2.66 -15.14
N ASN A 83 -1.56 3.15 -13.97
CA ASN A 83 -1.80 2.61 -12.64
C ASN A 83 -3.03 3.32 -12.01
N THR A 84 -3.33 3.10 -10.71
CA THR A 84 -4.49 3.69 -10.02
C THR A 84 -4.58 5.20 -10.23
N SER A 85 -3.60 5.97 -9.80
CA SER A 85 -3.62 7.44 -9.90
C SER A 85 -3.59 7.93 -11.35
N GLY A 86 -2.96 7.17 -12.25
CA GLY A 86 -2.98 7.46 -13.68
C GLY A 86 -4.38 7.39 -14.29
N ILE A 87 -5.25 6.51 -13.78
CA ILE A 87 -6.63 6.39 -14.27
C ILE A 87 -7.41 7.68 -14.04
N SER A 88 -7.24 8.30 -12.87
CA SER A 88 -7.92 9.53 -12.51
C SER A 88 -7.28 10.77 -13.16
N ASN A 89 -5.95 10.85 -13.18
CA ASN A 89 -5.22 12.05 -13.57
C ASN A 89 -4.93 12.16 -15.08
N TYR A 90 -4.94 11.04 -15.82
CA TYR A 90 -4.60 10.97 -17.24
C TYR A 90 -5.56 10.06 -18.03
N PRO A 91 -6.89 10.31 -17.97
CA PRO A 91 -7.88 9.42 -18.57
C PRO A 91 -7.73 9.26 -20.10
N GLU A 92 -7.09 10.22 -20.78
CA GLU A 92 -6.78 10.17 -22.21
C GLU A 92 -5.76 9.08 -22.57
N ALA A 93 -4.98 8.59 -21.59
CA ALA A 93 -3.97 7.54 -21.80
C ALA A 93 -4.43 6.15 -21.35
N GLN A 94 -5.74 5.89 -21.28
CA GLN A 94 -6.28 4.57 -20.89
C GLN A 94 -5.95 3.45 -21.89
N TYR A 95 -5.79 3.80 -23.17
CA TYR A 95 -5.57 2.83 -24.24
C TYR A 95 -6.61 1.68 -24.21
N ASP A 96 -6.13 0.43 -24.28
CA ASP A 96 -7.00 -0.75 -24.30
C ASP A 96 -7.27 -1.33 -22.90
N MET A 97 -6.44 -1.00 -21.89
CA MET A 97 -6.54 -1.55 -20.55
C MET A 97 -5.88 -0.62 -19.52
N VAL A 98 -6.36 -0.66 -18.30
CA VAL A 98 -5.75 0.00 -17.14
C VAL A 98 -5.38 -1.04 -16.07
N ARG A 99 -4.48 -0.68 -15.16
CA ARG A 99 -4.06 -1.54 -14.04
C ARG A 99 -4.44 -0.90 -12.72
N LEU A 100 -5.63 -1.23 -12.24
CA LEU A 100 -6.08 -0.79 -10.94
C LEU A 100 -5.32 -1.57 -9.85
N GLY A 101 -4.59 -0.85 -9.01
CA GLY A 101 -3.79 -1.39 -7.92
C GLY A 101 -4.37 -1.05 -6.56
N ILE A 102 -3.78 -0.07 -5.87
CA ILE A 102 -4.16 0.29 -4.49
C ILE A 102 -5.59 0.81 -4.38
N GLY A 103 -6.16 1.36 -5.44
CA GLY A 103 -7.57 1.76 -5.48
C GLY A 103 -8.54 0.61 -5.20
N LEU A 104 -8.17 -0.65 -5.50
CA LEU A 104 -8.95 -1.83 -5.11
C LEU A 104 -9.05 -2.04 -3.60
N TYR A 105 -8.14 -1.44 -2.83
CA TYR A 105 -8.15 -1.48 -1.37
C TYR A 105 -8.85 -0.26 -0.75
N GLY A 106 -9.46 0.59 -1.59
CA GLY A 106 -10.12 1.81 -1.14
C GLY A 106 -9.15 2.89 -0.67
N VAL A 107 -7.94 2.92 -1.22
CA VAL A 107 -6.89 3.85 -0.82
C VAL A 107 -6.36 4.61 -2.03
N SER A 108 -6.27 5.95 -1.89
CA SER A 108 -5.58 6.84 -2.82
C SER A 108 -4.51 7.66 -2.12
N ASN A 109 -3.52 8.12 -2.89
CA ASN A 109 -2.56 9.14 -2.46
C ASN A 109 -3.07 10.56 -2.70
N ASP A 110 -4.15 10.72 -3.48
CA ASP A 110 -4.82 11.98 -3.75
C ASP A 110 -6.04 12.13 -2.84
N ASP A 111 -6.13 13.25 -2.10
CA ASP A 111 -7.20 13.50 -1.14
C ASP A 111 -8.58 13.71 -1.84
N GLU A 112 -8.60 14.19 -3.10
CA GLU A 112 -9.84 14.34 -3.87
C GLU A 112 -10.33 12.99 -4.39
N GLU A 113 -9.42 12.15 -4.94
CA GLU A 113 -9.75 10.79 -5.35
C GLU A 113 -10.21 9.95 -4.15
N GLN A 114 -9.57 10.12 -2.97
CA GLN A 114 -9.93 9.37 -1.75
C GLN A 114 -11.40 9.56 -1.35
N LYS A 115 -12.04 10.67 -1.68
CA LYS A 115 -13.46 10.92 -1.35
C LYS A 115 -14.43 9.99 -2.08
N TYR A 116 -14.00 9.38 -3.18
CA TYR A 116 -14.79 8.45 -3.99
C TYR A 116 -14.46 6.98 -3.73
N LEU A 117 -13.50 6.73 -2.83
CA LEU A 117 -13.07 5.37 -2.51
C LEU A 117 -13.57 4.97 -1.12
N GLU A 118 -14.12 3.77 -1.02
CA GLU A 118 -14.57 3.17 0.24
C GLU A 118 -13.48 2.28 0.82
N ASN A 119 -13.37 2.26 2.16
CA ASN A 119 -12.43 1.38 2.84
C ASN A 119 -12.83 -0.09 2.67
N VAL A 120 -11.98 -0.89 2.05
CA VAL A 120 -12.25 -2.31 1.77
C VAL A 120 -11.74 -3.22 2.89
N GLY A 121 -10.69 -2.83 3.57
CA GLY A 121 -9.99 -3.72 4.51
C GLY A 121 -9.90 -3.16 5.93
N THR A 122 -10.19 -3.99 6.93
CA THR A 122 -10.01 -3.65 8.34
C THR A 122 -9.14 -4.71 9.02
N LEU A 123 -8.04 -4.29 9.64
CA LEU A 123 -7.22 -5.16 10.49
C LEU A 123 -7.70 -5.06 11.93
N LYS A 124 -8.14 -6.19 12.48
CA LYS A 124 -8.68 -6.29 13.84
C LYS A 124 -7.87 -7.25 14.68
N SER A 125 -7.87 -6.99 15.98
CA SER A 125 -7.40 -7.89 17.02
C SER A 125 -8.38 -7.82 18.21
N VAL A 126 -7.98 -8.34 19.37
CA VAL A 126 -8.76 -8.30 20.60
C VAL A 126 -7.88 -7.88 21.77
N ILE A 127 -8.48 -7.45 22.87
CA ILE A 127 -7.76 -7.31 24.14
C ILE A 127 -7.58 -8.69 24.74
N SER A 128 -6.33 -9.13 24.95
CA SER A 128 -6.04 -10.42 25.59
C SER A 128 -5.92 -10.30 27.10
N GLN A 129 -5.48 -9.16 27.61
CA GLN A 129 -5.31 -8.93 29.05
C GLN A 129 -5.34 -7.43 29.37
N ILE A 130 -5.90 -7.08 30.54
CA ILE A 130 -5.81 -5.72 31.10
C ILE A 130 -5.11 -5.80 32.45
N ARG A 131 -4.14 -4.91 32.67
CA ARG A 131 -3.43 -4.75 33.96
C ARG A 131 -3.44 -3.30 34.39
N THR A 132 -3.48 -3.07 35.69
CA THR A 132 -3.19 -1.76 36.27
C THR A 132 -1.74 -1.75 36.74
N ILE A 133 -1.01 -0.70 36.39
CA ILE A 133 0.35 -0.44 36.86
C ILE A 133 0.36 0.87 37.61
N GLU A 134 1.26 0.97 38.58
CA GLU A 134 1.41 2.14 39.42
C GLU A 134 2.37 3.16 38.80
N LYS A 135 2.31 4.40 39.29
CA LYS A 135 3.27 5.44 38.91
C LYS A 135 4.71 4.96 39.17
N GLY A 136 5.59 5.12 38.15
CA GLY A 136 6.99 4.70 38.19
C GLY A 136 7.22 3.27 37.68
N GLU A 137 6.18 2.49 37.44
CA GLU A 137 6.33 1.21 36.76
C GLU A 137 6.46 1.37 35.23
N SER A 138 7.07 0.40 34.60
CA SER A 138 7.40 0.47 33.16
C SER A 138 6.72 -0.61 32.33
N VAL A 139 6.54 -0.34 31.03
CA VAL A 139 5.93 -1.29 30.08
C VAL A 139 6.94 -1.68 29.01
N GLY A 140 7.01 -3.00 28.76
CA GLY A 140 7.68 -3.60 27.61
C GLY A 140 9.21 -3.59 27.68
N TYR A 141 9.82 -4.00 26.59
CA TYR A 141 11.26 -4.13 26.46
C TYR A 141 11.99 -2.78 26.60
N GLY A 142 13.11 -2.80 27.32
CA GLY A 142 13.96 -1.65 27.52
C GLY A 142 13.34 -0.57 28.40
N ARG A 143 12.21 -0.85 29.06
CA ARG A 143 11.50 0.09 29.94
C ARG A 143 11.25 1.45 29.29
N ARG A 144 10.93 1.47 27.99
CA ARG A 144 10.82 2.71 27.19
C ARG A 144 9.58 3.54 27.51
N PHE A 145 8.61 2.97 28.20
CA PHE A 145 7.49 3.68 28.79
C PHE A 145 7.56 3.58 30.30
N MET A 146 7.40 4.71 30.97
CA MET A 146 7.29 4.82 32.44
C MET A 146 5.96 5.46 32.76
N ALA A 147 5.16 4.83 33.62
CA ALA A 147 3.88 5.35 34.02
C ALA A 147 4.06 6.60 34.93
N GLU A 148 3.48 7.72 34.52
CA GLU A 148 3.49 8.97 35.29
C GLU A 148 2.35 9.05 36.31
N ARG A 149 1.34 8.20 36.14
CA ARG A 149 0.16 8.00 37.00
C ARG A 149 -0.20 6.53 37.05
N GLN A 150 -1.14 6.15 37.87
CA GLN A 150 -1.76 4.83 37.77
C GLN A 150 -2.37 4.67 36.39
N THR A 151 -1.99 3.63 35.66
CA THR A 151 -2.28 3.44 34.25
C THR A 151 -2.85 2.05 34.02
N LYS A 152 -3.97 1.95 33.28
CA LYS A 152 -4.50 0.68 32.79
C LYS A 152 -3.89 0.36 31.44
N VAL A 153 -3.22 -0.77 31.34
CA VAL A 153 -2.53 -1.23 30.14
C VAL A 153 -3.27 -2.45 29.57
N ALA A 154 -3.68 -2.36 28.32
CA ALA A 154 -4.22 -3.52 27.59
C ALA A 154 -3.14 -4.13 26.68
N THR A 155 -3.02 -5.46 26.72
CA THR A 155 -2.17 -6.25 25.83
C THR A 155 -2.99 -6.73 24.63
N ILE A 156 -2.49 -6.50 23.44
CA ILE A 156 -3.12 -6.87 22.18
C ILE A 156 -2.23 -7.90 21.48
N PRO A 157 -2.73 -9.11 21.13
CA PRO A 157 -1.95 -10.19 20.53
C PRO A 157 -1.76 -9.96 19.02
N ILE A 158 -1.03 -8.91 18.69
CA ILE A 158 -0.55 -8.57 17.35
C ILE A 158 0.75 -7.79 17.45
N GLY A 159 1.73 -8.09 16.64
CA GLY A 159 3.05 -7.48 16.72
C GLY A 159 3.76 -7.38 15.37
N TYR A 160 5.10 -7.18 15.40
CA TYR A 160 5.83 -6.95 14.16
C TYR A 160 5.93 -8.22 13.27
N ALA A 161 5.78 -9.41 13.80
CA ALA A 161 5.70 -10.62 12.99
C ALA A 161 4.37 -10.75 12.23
N ASP A 162 3.36 -9.96 12.62
CA ASP A 162 2.09 -9.81 11.90
C ASP A 162 2.13 -8.69 10.86
N GLY A 163 3.17 -7.86 10.87
CA GLY A 163 3.33 -6.72 9.98
C GLY A 163 3.13 -5.36 10.65
N ILE A 164 3.05 -5.30 11.99
CA ILE A 164 2.95 -4.03 12.72
C ILE A 164 4.33 -3.42 12.89
N SER A 165 4.57 -2.27 12.28
CA SER A 165 5.87 -1.60 12.39
C SER A 165 6.24 -1.29 13.84
N ARG A 166 7.50 -1.58 14.21
CA ARG A 166 8.04 -1.21 15.51
C ARG A 166 8.09 0.30 15.76
N HIS A 167 8.11 1.09 14.68
CA HIS A 167 8.10 2.56 14.76
C HIS A 167 6.76 3.13 15.26
N LEU A 168 5.68 2.33 15.31
CA LEU A 168 4.42 2.72 15.94
C LEU A 168 4.49 2.69 17.47
N GLY A 169 5.50 2.09 18.06
CA GLY A 169 5.71 2.08 19.52
C GLY A 169 6.03 3.44 20.10
N ASN A 170 6.20 3.46 21.43
CA ASN A 170 6.66 4.62 22.20
C ASN A 170 5.80 5.89 22.01
N GLY A 171 4.48 5.74 21.93
CA GLY A 171 3.54 6.85 21.84
C GLY A 171 3.31 7.39 20.41
N VAL A 172 3.96 6.83 19.38
CA VAL A 172 3.81 7.29 17.99
C VAL A 172 2.47 6.83 17.41
N GLY A 173 2.18 5.55 17.53
CA GLY A 173 0.95 4.95 16.98
C GLY A 173 -0.16 4.80 18.01
N TYR A 174 -1.33 4.48 17.50
CA TYR A 174 -2.50 4.19 18.32
C TYR A 174 -3.38 3.15 17.63
N VAL A 175 -4.27 2.57 18.40
CA VAL A 175 -5.35 1.69 17.93
C VAL A 175 -6.70 2.26 18.37
N ILE A 176 -7.79 1.73 17.83
CA ILE A 176 -9.14 2.12 18.27
C ILE A 176 -9.77 0.99 19.08
N ILE A 177 -10.26 1.35 20.27
CA ILE A 177 -11.03 0.50 21.17
C ILE A 177 -12.29 1.27 21.58
N ASN A 178 -13.47 0.70 21.33
CA ASN A 178 -14.76 1.33 21.64
C ASN A 178 -14.81 2.79 21.14
N GLN A 179 -14.40 3.02 19.88
CA GLN A 179 -14.34 4.33 19.17
C GLN A 179 -13.36 5.36 19.76
N LYS A 180 -12.56 4.98 20.78
CA LYS A 180 -11.56 5.85 21.38
C LYS A 180 -10.14 5.45 20.97
N LYS A 181 -9.25 6.43 20.87
CA LYS A 181 -7.82 6.22 20.60
C LYS A 181 -7.13 5.67 21.85
N ALA A 182 -6.47 4.52 21.71
CA ALA A 182 -5.60 3.92 22.70
C ALA A 182 -4.15 3.98 22.20
N ILE A 183 -3.30 4.75 22.86
CA ILE A 183 -1.91 4.99 22.46
C ILE A 183 -1.06 3.75 22.71
N ILE A 184 -0.16 3.42 21.78
CA ILE A 184 0.77 2.30 21.93
C ILE A 184 1.88 2.67 22.91
N LEU A 185 1.98 1.92 24.00
CA LEU A 185 2.95 2.11 25.07
C LEU A 185 4.21 1.26 24.86
N GLY A 186 5.37 1.86 25.03
CA GLY A 186 6.64 1.16 24.91
C GLY A 186 6.85 0.57 23.50
N SER A 187 7.70 -0.44 23.40
CA SER A 187 8.05 -1.05 22.10
C SER A 187 7.00 -2.05 21.64
N VAL A 188 6.66 -2.05 20.36
CA VAL A 188 5.93 -3.16 19.72
C VAL A 188 6.79 -4.41 19.79
N CYS A 189 6.24 -5.51 20.32
CA CYS A 189 6.90 -6.81 20.44
C CYS A 189 6.67 -7.67 19.18
N MET A 190 7.22 -8.88 19.19
CA MET A 190 7.08 -9.82 18.05
C MET A 190 5.61 -10.15 17.77
N ASP A 191 4.87 -10.54 18.81
CA ASP A 191 3.50 -11.05 18.70
C ASP A 191 2.48 -10.24 19.51
N MET A 192 2.91 -9.12 20.12
CA MET A 192 2.06 -8.31 21.02
C MET A 192 2.44 -6.84 20.94
N LEU A 193 1.48 -6.00 21.27
CA LEU A 193 1.68 -4.60 21.62
C LEU A 193 0.84 -4.24 22.84
N MET A 194 1.21 -3.19 23.54
CA MET A 194 0.53 -2.69 24.74
C MET A 194 0.00 -1.29 24.46
N VAL A 195 -1.20 -1.00 24.97
CA VAL A 195 -1.85 0.30 24.77
C VAL A 195 -2.41 0.84 26.07
N ASP A 196 -2.46 2.17 26.20
CA ASP A 196 -3.10 2.86 27.32
C ASP A 196 -4.62 2.81 27.16
N VAL A 197 -5.29 2.21 28.14
CA VAL A 197 -6.76 2.16 28.22
C VAL A 197 -7.29 2.78 29.51
N THR A 198 -6.50 3.63 30.18
CA THR A 198 -6.84 4.23 31.48
C THR A 198 -8.20 4.93 31.45
N ASP A 199 -8.45 5.69 30.39
CA ASP A 199 -9.67 6.50 30.23
C ASP A 199 -10.65 5.87 29.20
N ILE A 200 -10.49 4.55 28.96
CA ILE A 200 -11.32 3.80 28.03
C ILE A 200 -12.05 2.69 28.80
N GLU A 201 -13.37 2.74 28.79
CA GLU A 201 -14.17 1.63 29.34
C GLU A 201 -14.06 0.44 28.38
N CYS A 202 -13.35 -0.60 28.81
CA CYS A 202 -13.15 -1.80 28.01
C CYS A 202 -12.86 -3.02 28.92
N LYS A 203 -12.98 -4.22 28.31
CA LYS A 203 -12.70 -5.50 28.96
C LYS A 203 -11.97 -6.43 28.00
N GLU A 204 -11.38 -7.48 28.54
CA GLU A 204 -10.78 -8.57 27.77
C GLU A 204 -11.80 -9.15 26.78
N GLY A 205 -11.34 -9.45 25.56
CA GLY A 205 -12.20 -9.86 24.44
C GLY A 205 -12.78 -8.72 23.60
N ASN A 206 -12.71 -7.44 24.05
CA ASN A 206 -13.16 -6.34 23.21
C ASN A 206 -12.33 -6.23 21.93
N THR A 207 -12.99 -5.89 20.83
CA THR A 207 -12.37 -5.69 19.53
C THR A 207 -11.43 -4.48 19.55
N VAL A 208 -10.27 -4.65 18.93
CA VAL A 208 -9.28 -3.61 18.70
C VAL A 208 -9.12 -3.43 17.20
N ILE A 209 -9.27 -2.20 16.70
CA ILE A 209 -9.05 -1.87 15.30
C ILE A 209 -7.63 -1.31 15.18
N ILE A 210 -6.80 -1.98 14.38
CA ILE A 210 -5.43 -1.57 14.10
C ILE A 210 -5.42 -0.56 12.95
N PHE A 211 -6.14 -0.87 11.86
CA PHE A 211 -6.51 0.06 10.79
C PHE A 211 -7.84 -0.34 10.15
N GLY A 212 -8.46 0.61 9.48
CA GLY A 212 -9.75 0.45 8.82
C GLY A 212 -10.28 1.82 8.42
N GLU A 213 -11.50 2.14 8.79
CA GLU A 213 -12.04 3.51 8.68
C GLU A 213 -11.25 4.48 9.57
N ARG A 214 -10.83 4.03 10.76
CA ARG A 214 -9.96 4.75 11.70
C ARG A 214 -9.13 3.77 12.55
N PRO A 215 -7.80 3.99 12.68
CA PRO A 215 -7.01 4.85 11.78
C PRO A 215 -7.04 4.31 10.36
N THR A 216 -6.97 5.18 9.37
CA THR A 216 -6.83 4.75 7.98
C THR A 216 -5.41 4.23 7.73
N VAL A 217 -5.25 3.42 6.67
CA VAL A 217 -3.91 2.98 6.23
C VAL A 217 -3.02 4.17 5.88
N SER A 218 -3.60 5.23 5.29
CA SER A 218 -2.89 6.47 4.95
C SER A 218 -2.43 7.25 6.19
N GLU A 219 -3.24 7.29 7.26
CA GLU A 219 -2.82 7.90 8.54
C GLU A 219 -1.62 7.15 9.14
N ILE A 220 -1.63 5.81 9.13
CA ILE A 220 -0.50 5.01 9.61
C ILE A 220 0.73 5.22 8.75
N ALA A 221 0.59 5.26 7.43
CA ALA A 221 1.69 5.53 6.52
C ALA A 221 2.33 6.90 6.79
N LYS A 222 1.54 7.95 7.02
CA LYS A 222 2.02 9.28 7.40
C LYS A 222 2.81 9.26 8.73
N LEU A 223 2.32 8.55 9.76
CA LEU A 223 3.02 8.38 11.03
C LEU A 223 4.38 7.69 10.88
N LEU A 224 4.47 6.75 9.94
CA LEU A 224 5.67 5.97 9.68
C LEU A 224 6.57 6.58 8.59
N GLN A 225 6.19 7.73 8.00
CA GLN A 225 6.90 8.38 6.89
C GLN A 225 7.10 7.43 5.69
N THR A 226 6.06 6.68 5.35
CA THR A 226 6.04 5.73 4.24
C THR A 226 4.75 5.84 3.43
N ILE A 227 4.50 4.89 2.55
CA ILE A 227 3.33 4.84 1.66
C ILE A 227 2.33 3.74 2.09
N PRO A 228 1.03 3.92 1.81
CA PRO A 228 -0.01 2.95 2.14
C PRO A 228 0.25 1.53 1.62
N TYR A 229 0.93 1.40 0.47
CA TYR A 229 1.33 0.11 -0.09
C TYR A 229 2.16 -0.73 0.87
N GLU A 230 3.14 -0.11 1.55
CA GLU A 230 4.02 -0.80 2.49
C GLU A 230 3.22 -1.33 3.68
N ILE A 231 2.29 -0.53 4.21
CA ILE A 231 1.42 -0.95 5.32
C ILE A 231 0.59 -2.17 4.93
N LEU A 232 -0.08 -2.12 3.78
CA LEU A 232 -0.95 -3.22 3.33
C LEU A 232 -0.15 -4.49 3.02
N THR A 233 1.00 -4.36 2.35
CA THR A 233 1.82 -5.51 1.94
C THR A 233 2.64 -6.10 3.07
N SER A 234 2.89 -5.36 4.15
CA SER A 234 3.59 -5.86 5.34
C SER A 234 2.77 -6.87 6.14
N ILE A 235 1.43 -6.86 6.00
CA ILE A 235 0.56 -7.75 6.79
C ILE A 235 0.84 -9.21 6.43
N SER A 236 1.39 -9.93 7.40
CA SER A 236 1.82 -11.31 7.27
C SER A 236 0.70 -12.25 6.82
N GLN A 237 1.05 -13.31 6.08
CA GLN A 237 0.10 -14.36 5.67
C GLN A 237 -0.47 -15.16 6.85
N ARG A 238 0.17 -15.14 8.01
CA ARG A 238 -0.37 -15.78 9.22
C ARG A 238 -1.60 -15.07 9.79
N VAL A 239 -1.80 -13.78 9.43
CA VAL A 239 -3.02 -13.04 9.76
C VAL A 239 -4.17 -13.57 8.92
N LYS A 240 -5.20 -14.10 9.55
CA LYS A 240 -6.35 -14.69 8.87
C LYS A 240 -7.13 -13.61 8.09
N ARG A 241 -7.37 -13.86 6.79
CA ARG A 241 -8.22 -13.01 5.95
C ARG A 241 -9.61 -13.60 5.90
N ILE A 242 -10.60 -12.77 6.19
CA ILE A 242 -12.01 -13.14 6.14
C ILE A 242 -12.67 -12.20 5.13
N PHE A 243 -13.29 -12.78 4.11
CA PHE A 243 -13.97 -12.04 3.06
C PHE A 243 -15.46 -12.02 3.35
N TYR A 244 -16.06 -10.84 3.30
CA TYR A 244 -17.52 -10.68 3.39
C TYR A 244 -18.03 -10.29 2.00
N ARG A 245 -19.22 -10.76 1.66
CA ARG A 245 -20.06 -10.23 0.58
C ARG A 245 -21.26 -9.58 1.24
N GLU A 246 -21.46 -8.32 0.94
CA GLU A 246 -22.71 -7.63 1.24
C GLU A 246 -23.76 -7.97 0.18
#